data_2ef32cbbf0f01823885def63e1c6f81a
#
_entry.id   2ef32cbbf0f01823885def63e1c6f81a
#
_cell.length_a   1.000
_cell.length_b   1.000
_cell.length_c   1.000
_cell.angle_alpha   90.00
_cell.angle_beta   90.00
_cell.angle_gamma   90.00
#
_symmetry.space_group_name_H-M   'P 1'
#
loop_
_entity.id
_entity.type
_entity.pdbx_description
1 polymer ?
#
loop_
_entity_poly.entity_id
_entity_poly.type
_entity_poly.pdbx_seq_one_letter_code
_entity_poly.pdbx_strand_id
1 'polypeptide(L)'
;MSTCLSTAIKLATFCPADADEHWIEPLKYGTHVLIRPLQEQDREREFQFIKHLSAGSRRSRFLGTFSEADAPLMDRMMDLDYQNRMAYVALVHENGQLLEIGVSRYAATPGAGQCECAITVADEWQRRGLGTLLGRHLIDAARRNGFKTMTSTDLASNYGMHCLARTLGFTSRYPSDGFSEIIHELDLGK
;
A
#
# COMPACT_ATOMS: atom_id res chain seq x y z
N MET A 1 6.66 -33.80 -46.37
CA MET A 1 6.71 -34.09 -44.94
C MET A 1 7.15 -32.80 -44.26
N SER A 2 6.18 -32.06 -43.72
CA SER A 2 6.43 -30.75 -43.12
C SER A 2 5.96 -30.84 -41.66
N THR A 3 6.92 -30.89 -40.77
CA THR A 3 6.68 -30.96 -39.32
C THR A 3 6.42 -29.58 -38.76
N CYS A 4 5.16 -29.35 -38.42
CA CYS A 4 4.70 -28.15 -37.74
C CYS A 4 5.08 -28.26 -36.24
N LEU A 5 6.08 -27.52 -35.82
CA LEU A 5 6.44 -27.35 -34.38
C LEU A 5 5.44 -26.35 -33.77
N SER A 6 4.44 -26.89 -33.11
CA SER A 6 3.55 -26.11 -32.23
C SER A 6 4.29 -25.70 -30.95
N THR A 7 4.71 -24.45 -30.89
CA THR A 7 5.23 -23.86 -29.64
C THR A 7 4.03 -23.53 -28.76
N ALA A 8 3.69 -24.45 -27.89
CA ALA A 8 2.71 -24.21 -26.84
C ALA A 8 3.35 -23.21 -25.84
N ILE A 9 2.95 -21.94 -25.93
CA ILE A 9 3.18 -20.97 -24.88
C ILE A 9 2.35 -21.43 -23.67
N LYS A 10 3.01 -22.03 -22.69
CA LYS A 10 2.42 -22.21 -21.36
C LYS A 10 2.15 -20.83 -20.81
N LEU A 11 0.90 -20.37 -20.92
CA LEU A 11 0.39 -19.37 -20.01
C LEU A 11 0.51 -20.00 -18.60
N ALA A 12 1.50 -19.59 -17.86
CA ALA A 12 1.55 -19.85 -16.43
C ALA A 12 0.27 -19.24 -15.86
N THR A 13 -0.67 -20.07 -15.47
CA THR A 13 -1.84 -19.65 -14.71
C THR A 13 -1.27 -19.15 -13.39
N PHE A 14 -1.09 -17.86 -13.28
CA PHE A 14 -0.70 -17.19 -12.05
C PHE A 14 -1.87 -17.35 -11.08
N CYS A 15 -1.75 -18.29 -10.17
CA CYS A 15 -2.60 -18.37 -9.00
C CYS A 15 -1.91 -17.49 -7.96
N PRO A 16 -2.45 -16.30 -7.64
CA PRO A 16 -1.86 -15.48 -6.60
C PRO A 16 -2.04 -16.23 -5.27
N ALA A 17 -1.01 -16.92 -4.83
CA ALA A 17 -0.99 -17.59 -3.52
C ALA A 17 -1.33 -16.61 -2.39
N ASP A 18 -1.16 -15.32 -2.64
CA ASP A 18 -1.42 -14.23 -1.69
C ASP A 18 -2.87 -13.67 -1.74
N ALA A 19 -3.68 -14.03 -2.74
CA ALA A 19 -5.06 -13.51 -2.83
C ALA A 19 -5.98 -14.02 -1.71
N ASP A 20 -5.65 -15.15 -1.09
CA ASP A 20 -6.39 -15.75 0.03
C ASP A 20 -5.81 -15.35 1.40
N GLU A 21 -4.69 -14.63 1.45
CA GLU A 21 -4.15 -14.14 2.71
C GLU A 21 -5.13 -13.18 3.39
N HIS A 22 -5.39 -13.40 4.67
CA HIS A 22 -6.14 -12.47 5.48
C HIS A 22 -5.77 -12.58 6.96
N TRP A 23 -5.88 -11.48 7.67
CA TRP A 23 -5.61 -11.38 9.09
C TRP A 23 -6.73 -10.63 9.80
N ILE A 24 -7.08 -11.09 10.99
CA ILE A 24 -7.97 -10.37 11.90
C ILE A 24 -7.10 -9.85 13.04
N GLU A 25 -6.83 -8.56 13.03
CA GLU A 25 -5.90 -7.91 13.95
C GLU A 25 -6.63 -7.02 14.95
N PRO A 26 -6.22 -7.03 16.23
CA PRO A 26 -6.77 -6.13 17.21
C PRO A 26 -6.16 -4.72 17.07
N LEU A 27 -7.00 -3.72 17.03
CA LEU A 27 -6.60 -2.32 17.17
C LEU A 27 -6.62 -1.90 18.64
N LYS A 28 -5.99 -0.78 18.95
CA LYS A 28 -6.18 -0.12 20.24
C LYS A 28 -7.68 0.12 20.46
N TYR A 29 -8.13 -0.03 21.70
CA TYR A 29 -9.52 0.13 22.15
C TYR A 29 -10.47 -1.02 21.74
N GLY A 30 -9.94 -2.19 21.37
CA GLY A 30 -10.70 -3.44 21.29
C GLY A 30 -11.43 -3.71 19.96
N THR A 31 -11.32 -2.82 18.98
CA THR A 31 -11.87 -3.08 17.63
C THR A 31 -10.95 -4.05 16.89
N HIS A 32 -11.53 -5.02 16.19
CA HIS A 32 -10.81 -5.90 15.28
C HIS A 32 -10.94 -5.41 13.84
N VAL A 33 -9.87 -5.53 13.07
CA VAL A 33 -9.79 -5.14 11.67
C VAL A 33 -9.43 -6.36 10.82
N LEU A 34 -10.12 -6.54 9.71
CA LEU A 34 -9.75 -7.50 8.68
C LEU A 34 -8.75 -6.83 7.72
N ILE A 35 -7.55 -7.40 7.60
CA ILE A 35 -6.54 -6.99 6.62
C ILE A 35 -6.42 -8.09 5.59
N ARG A 36 -6.45 -7.75 4.31
CA ARG A 36 -6.27 -8.68 3.20
C ARG A 36 -5.78 -7.95 1.94
N PRO A 37 -5.30 -8.67 0.91
CA PRO A 37 -5.01 -8.06 -0.39
C PRO A 37 -6.22 -7.30 -0.93
N LEU A 38 -5.95 -6.12 -1.50
CA LEU A 38 -6.94 -5.33 -2.22
C LEU A 38 -7.29 -6.04 -3.52
N GLN A 39 -8.57 -6.15 -3.84
CA GLN A 39 -9.10 -6.88 -5.00
C GLN A 39 -9.96 -5.96 -5.86
N GLU A 40 -10.20 -6.31 -7.14
CA GLU A 40 -11.00 -5.48 -8.04
C GLU A 40 -12.42 -5.20 -7.52
N GLN A 41 -13.00 -6.12 -6.77
CA GLN A 41 -14.30 -5.91 -6.11
C GLN A 41 -14.30 -4.79 -5.06
N ASP A 42 -13.13 -4.32 -4.63
CA ASP A 42 -12.98 -3.23 -3.65
C ASP A 42 -12.90 -1.84 -4.31
N ARG A 43 -12.88 -1.77 -5.65
CA ARG A 43 -12.72 -0.52 -6.42
C ARG A 43 -13.63 0.61 -5.92
N GLU A 44 -14.89 0.36 -5.75
CA GLU A 44 -15.84 1.36 -5.27
C GLU A 44 -15.56 1.75 -3.82
N ARG A 45 -15.16 0.79 -2.99
CA ARG A 45 -14.82 1.03 -1.58
C ARG A 45 -13.56 1.89 -1.45
N GLU A 46 -12.51 1.56 -2.20
CA GLU A 46 -11.27 2.36 -2.28
C GLU A 46 -11.56 3.78 -2.80
N PHE A 47 -12.44 3.92 -3.82
CA PHE A 47 -12.86 5.23 -4.31
C PHE A 47 -13.54 6.06 -3.22
N GLN A 48 -14.50 5.49 -2.51
CA GLN A 48 -15.17 6.15 -1.40
C GLN A 48 -14.22 6.47 -0.25
N PHE A 49 -13.30 5.56 0.08
CA PHE A 49 -12.27 5.80 1.08
C PHE A 49 -11.44 7.05 0.75
N ILE A 50 -10.89 7.14 -0.47
CA ILE A 50 -10.10 8.30 -0.90
C ILE A 50 -10.93 9.59 -0.86
N LYS A 51 -12.18 9.54 -1.29
CA LYS A 51 -13.09 10.68 -1.31
C LYS A 51 -13.38 11.22 0.09
N HIS A 52 -13.48 10.36 1.09
CA HIS A 52 -13.80 10.73 2.47
C HIS A 52 -12.57 11.18 3.30
N LEU A 53 -11.35 10.99 2.81
CA LEU A 53 -10.16 11.53 3.47
C LEU A 53 -10.25 13.04 3.61
N SER A 54 -9.74 13.59 4.71
CA SER A 54 -9.59 15.04 4.87
C SER A 54 -8.67 15.62 3.79
N ALA A 55 -8.78 16.92 3.55
CA ALA A 55 -7.89 17.61 2.62
C ALA A 55 -6.40 17.46 3.01
N GLY A 56 -6.11 17.41 4.32
CA GLY A 56 -4.76 17.17 4.85
C GLY A 56 -4.26 15.78 4.51
N SER A 57 -5.06 14.74 4.76
CA SER A 57 -4.71 13.35 4.46
C SER A 57 -4.56 13.11 2.96
N ARG A 58 -5.44 13.67 2.12
CA ARG A 58 -5.28 13.63 0.66
C ARG A 58 -3.99 14.31 0.20
N ARG A 59 -3.72 15.52 0.72
CA ARG A 59 -2.48 16.25 0.38
C ARG A 59 -1.23 15.45 0.74
N SER A 60 -1.20 14.84 1.91
CA SER A 60 -0.08 14.00 2.33
C SER A 60 0.06 12.76 1.45
N ARG A 61 -1.07 12.09 1.13
CA ARG A 61 -1.06 10.85 0.32
C ARG A 61 -0.59 11.09 -1.12
N PHE A 62 -0.93 12.23 -1.72
CA PHE A 62 -0.68 12.52 -3.13
C PHE A 62 0.36 13.64 -3.33
N LEU A 63 1.11 14.01 -2.29
CA LEU A 63 2.16 15.05 -2.32
C LEU A 63 1.67 16.39 -2.90
N GLY A 64 0.42 16.72 -2.67
CA GLY A 64 -0.20 17.96 -3.14
C GLY A 64 -0.66 17.98 -4.60
N THR A 65 -0.46 16.91 -5.37
CA THR A 65 -0.83 16.85 -6.81
C THR A 65 -2.25 16.38 -7.07
N PHE A 66 -3.00 16.07 -6.03
CA PHE A 66 -4.35 15.51 -6.12
C PHE A 66 -5.40 16.58 -6.41
N SER A 67 -6.14 16.46 -7.51
CA SER A 67 -7.31 17.30 -7.81
C SER A 67 -8.62 16.64 -7.41
N GLU A 68 -8.88 15.43 -7.90
CA GLU A 68 -10.06 14.61 -7.57
C GLU A 68 -9.75 13.12 -7.75
N ALA A 69 -10.52 12.26 -7.06
CA ALA A 69 -10.54 10.84 -7.37
C ALA A 69 -11.29 10.66 -8.69
N ASP A 70 -10.58 10.25 -9.73
CA ASP A 70 -11.13 10.03 -11.07
C ASP A 70 -10.89 8.57 -11.53
N ALA A 71 -11.53 8.20 -12.64
CA ALA A 71 -11.39 6.84 -13.17
C ALA A 71 -9.93 6.49 -13.52
N PRO A 72 -9.13 7.35 -14.17
CA PRO A 72 -7.72 7.06 -14.44
C PRO A 72 -6.86 6.84 -13.18
N LEU A 73 -7.14 7.55 -12.09
CA LEU A 73 -6.47 7.30 -10.81
C LEU A 73 -6.83 5.92 -10.28
N MET A 74 -8.14 5.60 -10.27
CA MET A 74 -8.61 4.30 -9.79
C MET A 74 -8.06 3.14 -10.63
N ASP A 75 -7.98 3.29 -11.96
CA ASP A 75 -7.38 2.28 -12.82
C ASP A 75 -5.93 2.00 -12.43
N ARG A 76 -5.13 3.03 -12.19
CA ARG A 76 -3.75 2.87 -11.71
C ARG A 76 -3.67 2.26 -10.30
N MET A 77 -4.60 2.61 -9.42
CA MET A 77 -4.60 2.10 -8.05
C MET A 77 -5.05 0.64 -7.95
N MET A 78 -5.90 0.19 -8.88
CA MET A 78 -6.38 -1.18 -8.94
C MET A 78 -5.52 -2.08 -9.85
N ASP A 79 -4.53 -1.53 -10.57
CA ASP A 79 -3.60 -2.30 -11.40
C ASP A 79 -2.56 -3.02 -10.52
N LEU A 80 -2.96 -4.14 -9.92
CA LEU A 80 -2.17 -4.96 -9.00
C LEU A 80 -1.82 -6.30 -9.64
N ASP A 81 -0.53 -6.66 -9.59
CA ASP A 81 -0.02 -7.99 -9.98
C ASP A 81 0.41 -8.83 -8.77
N TYR A 82 0.28 -8.27 -7.56
CA TYR A 82 0.64 -8.85 -6.27
C TYR A 82 2.12 -9.26 -6.12
N GLN A 83 2.94 -8.89 -7.07
CA GLN A 83 4.41 -9.08 -7.07
C GLN A 83 5.13 -7.74 -7.11
N ASN A 84 5.04 -7.03 -8.25
CA ASN A 84 5.67 -5.72 -8.41
C ASN A 84 4.78 -4.59 -7.88
N ARG A 85 3.49 -4.82 -7.82
CA ARG A 85 2.47 -3.90 -7.29
C ARG A 85 1.56 -4.66 -6.35
N MET A 86 1.63 -4.32 -5.08
CA MET A 86 0.87 -4.94 -3.99
C MET A 86 0.08 -3.90 -3.23
N ALA A 87 -1.10 -4.25 -2.78
CA ALA A 87 -1.86 -3.44 -1.85
C ALA A 87 -2.62 -4.32 -0.85
N TYR A 88 -2.66 -3.88 0.41
CA TYR A 88 -3.49 -4.43 1.47
C TYR A 88 -4.53 -3.42 1.90
N VAL A 89 -5.78 -3.85 1.99
CA VAL A 89 -6.90 -3.08 2.51
C VAL A 89 -7.20 -3.49 3.95
N ALA A 90 -7.54 -2.52 4.77
CA ALA A 90 -8.01 -2.73 6.15
C ALA A 90 -9.51 -2.41 6.25
N LEU A 91 -10.28 -3.38 6.68
CA LEU A 91 -11.75 -3.34 6.69
C LEU A 91 -12.28 -3.55 8.10
N VAL A 92 -13.31 -2.78 8.46
CA VAL A 92 -14.11 -3.00 9.66
C VAL A 92 -15.56 -3.22 9.27
N HIS A 93 -16.27 -3.98 10.11
CA HIS A 93 -17.71 -4.14 9.94
C HIS A 93 -18.45 -3.06 10.71
N GLU A 94 -19.17 -2.21 10.01
CA GLU A 94 -19.95 -1.13 10.58
C GLU A 94 -21.33 -1.06 9.91
N ASN A 95 -22.38 -1.01 10.70
CA ASN A 95 -23.77 -0.92 10.21
C ASN A 95 -24.16 -1.95 9.14
N GLY A 96 -23.66 -3.19 9.25
CA GLY A 96 -23.96 -4.26 8.30
C GLY A 96 -23.11 -4.24 7.01
N GLN A 97 -22.12 -3.36 6.90
CA GLN A 97 -21.27 -3.23 5.73
C GLN A 97 -19.78 -3.28 6.12
N LEU A 98 -18.95 -3.71 5.17
CA LEU A 98 -17.49 -3.61 5.31
C LEU A 98 -17.06 -2.21 4.86
N LEU A 99 -16.53 -1.44 5.79
CA LEU A 99 -15.97 -0.11 5.57
C LEU A 99 -14.45 -0.20 5.48
N GLU A 100 -13.87 0.42 4.46
CA GLU A 100 -12.43 0.60 4.35
C GLU A 100 -11.97 1.73 5.26
N ILE A 101 -10.98 1.44 6.11
CA ILE A 101 -10.43 2.37 7.08
C ILE A 101 -8.94 2.62 6.88
N GLY A 102 -8.32 1.93 5.93
CA GLY A 102 -6.93 2.14 5.57
C GLY A 102 -6.44 1.22 4.48
N VAL A 103 -5.40 1.64 3.80
CA VAL A 103 -4.73 0.92 2.73
C VAL A 103 -3.23 1.13 2.82
N SER A 104 -2.47 0.08 2.54
CA SER A 104 -1.03 0.17 2.28
C SER A 104 -0.73 -0.43 0.93
N ARG A 105 0.25 0.12 0.23
CA ARG A 105 0.66 -0.38 -1.09
C ARG A 105 2.12 -0.16 -1.36
N TYR A 106 2.71 -0.97 -2.22
CA TYR A 106 3.99 -0.67 -2.85
C TYR A 106 3.93 -0.88 -4.35
N ALA A 107 4.84 -0.23 -5.06
CA ALA A 107 5.11 -0.47 -6.47
C ALA A 107 6.63 -0.56 -6.68
N ALA A 108 7.07 -1.48 -7.54
CA ALA A 108 8.46 -1.59 -7.96
C ALA A 108 8.90 -0.28 -8.62
N THR A 109 10.12 0.15 -8.32
CA THR A 109 10.77 1.28 -8.96
C THR A 109 11.79 0.80 -9.99
N PRO A 110 12.30 1.67 -10.89
CA PRO A 110 13.30 1.29 -11.89
C PRO A 110 14.60 0.71 -11.33
N GLY A 111 14.91 0.91 -10.04
CA GLY A 111 16.05 0.30 -9.35
C GLY A 111 15.83 -1.20 -9.10
N ALA A 112 16.86 -2.02 -9.39
CA ALA A 112 16.78 -3.46 -9.16
C ALA A 112 16.52 -3.79 -7.67
N GLY A 113 15.43 -4.50 -7.40
CA GLY A 113 15.05 -4.92 -6.05
C GLY A 113 14.58 -3.76 -5.15
N GLN A 114 14.10 -2.66 -5.73
CA GLN A 114 13.59 -1.50 -5.00
C GLN A 114 12.09 -1.33 -5.23
N CYS A 115 11.38 -0.92 -4.18
CA CYS A 115 9.98 -0.53 -4.27
C CYS A 115 9.70 0.74 -3.47
N GLU A 116 8.68 1.49 -3.87
CA GLU A 116 8.17 2.63 -3.16
C GLU A 116 6.83 2.27 -2.51
N CYS A 117 6.65 2.65 -1.25
CA CYS A 117 5.42 2.35 -0.51
C CYS A 117 4.67 3.62 -0.11
N ALA A 118 3.38 3.42 0.14
CA ALA A 118 2.50 4.42 0.71
C ALA A 118 1.50 3.76 1.65
N ILE A 119 1.18 4.44 2.77
CA ILE A 119 0.21 3.98 3.76
C ILE A 119 -0.76 5.12 4.03
N THR A 120 -2.05 4.83 3.98
CA THR A 120 -3.12 5.79 4.26
C THR A 120 -4.10 5.19 5.26
N VAL A 121 -4.49 5.98 6.24
CA VAL A 121 -5.46 5.58 7.27
C VAL A 121 -6.51 6.69 7.37
N ALA A 122 -7.79 6.33 7.37
CA ALA A 122 -8.91 7.25 7.58
C ALA A 122 -8.68 8.08 8.84
N ASP A 123 -9.02 9.37 8.79
CA ASP A 123 -8.65 10.34 9.83
C ASP A 123 -9.10 9.90 11.23
N GLU A 124 -10.32 9.41 11.35
CA GLU A 124 -10.92 8.91 12.61
C GLU A 124 -10.31 7.59 13.11
N TRP A 125 -9.59 6.86 12.25
CA TRP A 125 -8.93 5.59 12.57
C TRP A 125 -7.44 5.72 12.81
N GLN A 126 -6.89 6.93 12.69
CA GLN A 126 -5.48 7.18 12.97
C GLN A 126 -5.15 7.00 14.46
N ARG A 127 -3.86 6.80 14.76
CA ARG A 127 -3.31 6.61 16.11
C ARG A 127 -3.83 5.39 16.88
N ARG A 128 -4.53 4.49 16.22
CA ARG A 128 -5.03 3.22 16.80
C ARG A 128 -4.13 2.02 16.52
N GLY A 129 -2.95 2.23 15.91
CA GLY A 129 -1.99 1.17 15.56
C GLY A 129 -2.15 0.61 14.15
N LEU A 130 -3.22 0.97 13.41
CA LEU A 130 -3.54 0.42 12.09
C LEU A 130 -2.41 0.62 11.07
N GLY A 131 -1.82 1.83 11.00
CA GLY A 131 -0.71 2.08 10.07
C GLY A 131 0.50 1.16 10.32
N THR A 132 0.76 0.79 11.58
CA THR A 132 1.84 -0.15 11.92
C THR A 132 1.52 -1.57 11.46
N LEU A 133 0.29 -2.03 11.62
CA LEU A 133 -0.15 -3.35 11.14
C LEU A 133 -0.05 -3.42 9.61
N LEU A 134 -0.66 -2.47 8.91
CA LEU A 134 -0.60 -2.37 7.45
C LEU A 134 0.86 -2.32 6.93
N GLY A 135 1.71 -1.53 7.59
CA GLY A 135 3.12 -1.41 7.21
C GLY A 135 3.89 -2.72 7.39
N ARG A 136 3.64 -3.46 8.48
CA ARG A 136 4.28 -4.77 8.72
C ARG A 136 3.91 -5.79 7.66
N HIS A 137 2.61 -5.97 7.37
CA HIS A 137 2.16 -6.89 6.32
C HIS A 137 2.74 -6.51 4.96
N LEU A 138 2.80 -5.22 4.64
CA LEU A 138 3.37 -4.74 3.38
C LEU A 138 4.88 -5.00 3.27
N ILE A 139 5.64 -4.77 4.36
CA ILE A 139 7.08 -5.05 4.45
C ILE A 139 7.34 -6.54 4.26
N ASP A 140 6.55 -7.39 4.91
CA ASP A 140 6.69 -8.85 4.80
C ASP A 140 6.37 -9.34 3.37
N ALA A 141 5.36 -8.78 2.71
CA ALA A 141 5.07 -9.05 1.31
C ALA A 141 6.22 -8.62 0.39
N ALA A 142 6.79 -7.43 0.59
CA ALA A 142 7.92 -6.95 -0.20
C ALA A 142 9.16 -7.85 -0.04
N ARG A 143 9.44 -8.34 1.17
CA ARG A 143 10.51 -9.32 1.43
C ARG A 143 10.27 -10.63 0.69
N ARG A 144 9.04 -11.19 0.79
CA ARG A 144 8.67 -12.43 0.07
C ARG A 144 8.81 -12.28 -1.43
N ASN A 145 8.48 -11.11 -1.96
CA ASN A 145 8.60 -10.80 -3.40
C ASN A 145 10.02 -10.39 -3.83
N GLY A 146 11.01 -10.51 -2.91
CA GLY A 146 12.44 -10.39 -3.24
C GLY A 146 12.99 -8.98 -3.31
N PHE A 147 12.22 -7.97 -2.87
CA PHE A 147 12.72 -6.60 -2.75
C PHE A 147 13.79 -6.50 -1.66
N LYS A 148 14.77 -5.62 -1.89
CA LYS A 148 15.90 -5.38 -0.98
C LYS A 148 15.79 -4.04 -0.26
N THR A 149 15.11 -3.09 -0.88
CA THR A 149 14.93 -1.75 -0.33
C THR A 149 13.51 -1.28 -0.56
N MET A 150 12.91 -0.72 0.47
CA MET A 150 11.62 -0.04 0.40
C MET A 150 11.79 1.43 0.76
N THR A 151 11.23 2.31 -0.07
CA THR A 151 11.25 3.75 0.18
C THR A 151 9.83 4.30 0.31
N SER A 152 9.69 5.45 0.97
CA SER A 152 8.49 6.27 0.95
C SER A 152 8.90 7.73 0.88
N THR A 153 8.27 8.50 0.01
CA THR A 153 8.46 9.95 -0.07
C THR A 153 7.25 10.63 0.55
N ASP A 154 7.49 11.54 1.49
CA ASP A 154 6.45 12.18 2.27
C ASP A 154 6.70 13.69 2.42
N LEU A 155 5.64 14.46 2.67
CA LEU A 155 5.80 15.85 3.04
C LEU A 155 6.54 15.96 4.40
N ALA A 156 7.50 16.87 4.50
CA ALA A 156 8.24 17.12 5.74
C ALA A 156 7.33 17.54 6.91
N SER A 157 6.13 18.04 6.62
CA SER A 157 5.09 18.37 7.60
C SER A 157 4.25 17.17 8.05
N ASN A 158 4.40 15.98 7.45
CA ASN A 158 3.64 14.78 7.81
C ASN A 158 4.25 14.06 9.02
N TYR A 159 4.14 14.65 10.20
CA TYR A 159 4.71 14.06 11.44
C TYR A 159 4.16 12.68 11.77
N GLY A 160 2.91 12.39 11.38
CA GLY A 160 2.31 11.07 11.58
C GLY A 160 3.08 9.98 10.85
N MET A 161 3.43 10.24 9.59
CA MET A 161 4.20 9.30 8.77
C MET A 161 5.65 9.18 9.27
N HIS A 162 6.28 10.28 9.70
CA HIS A 162 7.63 10.22 10.29
C HIS A 162 7.68 9.30 11.53
N CYS A 163 6.69 9.40 12.41
CA CYS A 163 6.59 8.51 13.57
C CYS A 163 6.35 7.05 13.15
N LEU A 164 5.51 6.83 12.16
CA LEU A 164 5.22 5.49 11.62
C LEU A 164 6.46 4.88 10.98
N ALA A 165 7.13 5.62 10.10
CA ALA A 165 8.37 5.18 9.45
C ALA A 165 9.43 4.75 10.46
N ARG A 166 9.67 5.56 11.49
CA ARG A 166 10.59 5.22 12.59
C ARG A 166 10.16 3.96 13.33
N THR A 167 8.87 3.79 13.60
CA THR A 167 8.32 2.59 14.28
C THR A 167 8.50 1.33 13.45
N LEU A 168 8.44 1.45 12.11
CA LEU A 168 8.65 0.36 11.17
C LEU A 168 10.14 0.09 10.85
N GLY A 169 11.06 0.92 11.40
CA GLY A 169 12.50 0.74 11.23
C GLY A 169 13.11 1.47 10.03
N PHE A 170 12.37 2.37 9.39
CA PHE A 170 12.92 3.20 8.32
C PHE A 170 13.91 4.22 8.88
N THR A 171 14.95 4.48 8.13
CA THR A 171 15.81 5.67 8.26
C THR A 171 15.27 6.80 7.40
N SER A 172 15.56 8.05 7.76
CA SER A 172 14.98 9.21 7.08
C SER A 172 16.08 10.17 6.66
N ARG A 173 15.94 10.74 5.45
CA ARG A 173 16.84 11.77 4.94
C ARG A 173 16.08 12.83 4.16
N TYR A 174 16.61 14.04 4.12
CA TYR A 174 16.11 15.09 3.24
C TYR A 174 16.75 14.98 1.86
N PRO A 175 15.98 15.19 0.76
CA PRO A 175 16.56 15.37 -0.56
C PRO A 175 17.55 16.54 -0.59
N SER A 176 18.55 16.49 -1.48
CA SER A 176 19.55 17.54 -1.63
C SER A 176 19.00 18.84 -2.24
N ASP A 177 17.85 18.78 -2.86
CA ASP A 177 17.20 19.86 -3.61
C ASP A 177 16.07 20.58 -2.86
N GLY A 178 15.81 20.21 -1.60
CA GLY A 178 14.80 20.90 -0.79
C GLY A 178 14.49 20.24 0.54
N PHE A 179 13.73 20.98 1.38
CA PHE A 179 13.28 20.53 2.70
C PHE A 179 11.75 20.35 2.80
N SER A 180 11.04 20.42 1.67
CA SER A 180 9.58 20.26 1.65
C SER A 180 9.16 18.79 1.75
N GLU A 181 10.04 17.89 1.36
CA GLU A 181 9.85 16.45 1.36
C GLU A 181 10.91 15.75 2.21
N ILE A 182 10.61 14.53 2.62
CA ILE A 182 11.52 13.63 3.33
C ILE A 182 11.41 12.25 2.72
N ILE A 183 12.55 11.59 2.53
CA ILE A 183 12.62 10.22 2.04
C ILE A 183 12.88 9.31 3.22
N HIS A 184 12.01 8.33 3.41
CA HIS A 184 12.18 7.23 4.33
C HIS A 184 12.68 6.02 3.57
N GLU A 185 13.66 5.29 4.12
CA GLU A 185 14.28 4.13 3.48
C GLU A 185 14.42 2.99 4.46
N LEU A 186 14.02 1.80 4.07
CA LEU A 186 14.13 0.55 4.83
C LEU A 186 14.92 -0.49 4.05
N ASP A 187 15.97 -1.03 4.67
CA ASP A 187 16.67 -2.22 4.20
C ASP A 187 15.83 -3.47 4.52
N LEU A 188 15.37 -4.17 3.50
CA LEU A 188 14.54 -5.38 3.60
C LEU A 188 15.37 -6.66 3.75
N GLY A 189 16.69 -6.58 3.57
CA GLY A 189 17.59 -7.72 3.61
C GLY A 189 18.03 -8.15 5.01
N LYS A 190 17.55 -7.44 6.04
CA LYS A 190 17.84 -7.73 7.46
C LYS A 190 16.71 -8.46 8.12
#